data_22767024b19b85687f90593402026308
#
_entry.id   22767024b19b85687f90593402026308
#
_cell.length_a   1.000
_cell.length_b   1.000
_cell.length_c   1.000
_cell.angle_alpha   90.00
_cell.angle_beta   90.00
_cell.angle_gamma   90.00
#
_symmetry.space_group_name_H-M   'P 1'
#
loop_
_entity.id
_entity.type
_entity.pdbx_description
1 polymer ?
#
loop_
_entity_poly.entity_id
_entity_poly.type
_entity_poly.pdbx_seq_one_letter_code
_entity_poly.pdbx_strand_id
1 'polypeptide(L)'
;IRSCRILPVDISGLKNTAEIIKRIKEELAKAGYPDRDLVKIELTGEVDYECDKNPASIEIEFRDRFYDFKLKDISGYKVDYDKYKVEESLKGEFIRTVQGAEDLSDEDKAEIIRIGIRTLMGEEAD
;
A
#
# COMPACT_ATOMS: atom_id res chain seq x y z
N ILE A 1 0.81 -8.64 -32.46
CA ILE A 1 -0.40 -8.72 -31.62
C ILE A 1 -0.05 -8.32 -30.21
N ARG A 2 -0.79 -7.36 -29.64
CA ARG A 2 -0.64 -6.94 -28.25
C ARG A 2 -1.40 -7.88 -27.34
N SER A 3 -0.76 -8.28 -26.27
CA SER A 3 -1.41 -9.08 -25.25
C SER A 3 -1.68 -8.24 -24.01
N CYS A 4 -2.74 -8.56 -23.29
CA CYS A 4 -3.01 -7.95 -21.99
C CYS A 4 -2.43 -8.85 -20.90
N ARG A 5 -1.48 -8.30 -20.14
CA ARG A 5 -0.80 -9.04 -19.07
C ARG A 5 -1.25 -8.50 -17.73
N ILE A 6 -1.69 -9.39 -16.84
CA ILE A 6 -2.05 -9.05 -15.48
C ILE A 6 -1.03 -9.71 -14.56
N LEU A 7 -0.32 -8.89 -13.77
CA LEU A 7 0.71 -9.39 -12.86
C LEU A 7 0.36 -8.99 -11.43
N PRO A 8 0.00 -9.94 -10.57
CA PRO A 8 -0.15 -9.65 -9.16
C PRO A 8 1.23 -9.50 -8.51
N VAL A 9 1.39 -8.46 -7.70
CA VAL A 9 2.63 -8.18 -6.98
C VAL A 9 2.32 -8.07 -5.50
N ASP A 10 2.88 -8.96 -4.70
CA ASP A 10 2.70 -8.96 -3.24
C ASP A 10 3.61 -7.90 -2.63
N ILE A 11 3.00 -6.89 -2.01
CA ILE A 11 3.73 -5.79 -1.36
C ILE A 11 3.75 -5.92 0.16
N SER A 12 3.37 -7.08 0.70
CA SER A 12 3.37 -7.32 2.15
C SER A 12 4.73 -7.00 2.78
N GLY A 13 4.71 -6.24 3.85
CA GLY A 13 5.93 -5.86 4.57
C GLY A 13 6.74 -4.73 3.98
N LEU A 14 6.36 -4.20 2.82
CA LEU A 14 7.04 -3.05 2.24
C LEU A 14 6.62 -1.76 2.95
N LYS A 15 7.53 -0.78 3.03
CA LYS A 15 7.36 0.38 3.90
C LYS A 15 7.12 1.69 3.18
N ASN A 16 7.47 1.78 1.90
CA ASN A 16 7.37 3.03 1.16
C ASN A 16 7.26 2.79 -0.35
N THR A 17 7.01 3.87 -1.09
CA THR A 17 6.87 3.84 -2.54
C THR A 17 8.09 3.26 -3.25
N ALA A 18 9.30 3.63 -2.80
CA ALA A 18 10.53 3.16 -3.44
C ALA A 18 10.67 1.63 -3.35
N GLU A 19 10.33 1.04 -2.20
CA GLU A 19 10.35 -0.41 -2.02
C GLU A 19 9.31 -1.10 -2.91
N ILE A 20 8.13 -0.50 -3.06
CA ILE A 20 7.08 -1.02 -3.94
C ILE A 20 7.53 -0.99 -5.39
N ILE A 21 8.11 0.11 -5.85
CA ILE A 21 8.64 0.23 -7.21
C ILE A 21 9.71 -0.82 -7.47
N LYS A 22 10.61 -1.01 -6.51
CA LYS A 22 11.66 -2.03 -6.61
C LYS A 22 11.07 -3.43 -6.76
N ARG A 23 10.06 -3.75 -5.95
CA ARG A 23 9.38 -5.05 -6.03
C ARG A 23 8.72 -5.26 -7.40
N ILE A 24 8.05 -4.24 -7.92
CA ILE A 24 7.42 -4.31 -9.23
C ILE A 24 8.47 -4.55 -10.31
N LYS A 25 9.60 -3.85 -10.26
CA LYS A 25 10.70 -4.04 -11.21
C LYS A 25 11.23 -5.47 -11.18
N GLU A 26 11.41 -6.05 -10.00
CA GLU A 26 11.88 -7.42 -9.84
C GLU A 26 10.89 -8.41 -10.47
N GLU A 27 9.60 -8.23 -10.21
CA GLU A 27 8.57 -9.13 -10.75
C GLU A 27 8.42 -8.99 -12.27
N LEU A 28 8.51 -7.78 -12.79
CA LEU A 28 8.47 -7.54 -14.23
C LEU A 28 9.68 -8.16 -14.93
N ALA A 29 10.85 -8.09 -14.32
CA ALA A 29 12.06 -8.71 -14.85
C ALA A 29 11.92 -10.22 -14.94
N LYS A 30 11.32 -10.84 -13.93
CA LYS A 30 11.05 -12.29 -13.94
C LYS A 30 10.02 -12.67 -14.99
N ALA A 31 8.99 -11.84 -15.18
CA ALA A 31 7.90 -12.11 -16.13
C ALA A 31 8.35 -11.96 -17.58
N GLY A 32 9.26 -11.02 -17.86
CA GLY A 32 9.81 -10.82 -19.20
C GLY A 32 8.80 -10.34 -20.24
N TYR A 33 7.84 -9.53 -19.84
CA TYR A 33 6.80 -9.05 -20.76
C TYR A 33 7.37 -8.10 -21.83
N PRO A 34 6.95 -8.27 -23.10
CA PRO A 34 7.33 -7.32 -24.16
C PRO A 34 6.79 -5.92 -23.91
N ASP A 35 7.54 -4.91 -24.30
CA ASP A 35 7.15 -3.51 -24.15
C ASP A 35 5.96 -3.11 -25.04
N ARG A 36 5.62 -3.91 -26.03
CA ARG A 36 4.43 -3.72 -26.88
C ARG A 36 3.12 -4.15 -26.21
N ASP A 37 3.19 -4.84 -25.07
CA ASP A 37 2.00 -5.38 -24.41
C ASP A 37 1.35 -4.34 -23.51
N LEU A 38 0.08 -4.61 -23.20
CA LEU A 38 -0.65 -3.90 -22.16
C LEU A 38 -0.37 -4.60 -20.84
N VAL A 39 0.11 -3.87 -19.84
CA VAL A 39 0.46 -4.47 -18.55
C VAL A 39 -0.39 -3.83 -17.44
N LYS A 40 -1.04 -4.66 -16.65
CA LYS A 40 -1.77 -4.25 -15.47
C LYS A 40 -1.12 -4.88 -14.26
N ILE A 41 -0.69 -4.05 -13.32
CA ILE A 41 -0.13 -4.52 -12.05
C ILE A 41 -1.22 -4.46 -10.99
N GLU A 42 -1.40 -5.57 -10.28
CA GLU A 42 -2.32 -5.63 -9.15
C GLU A 42 -1.50 -5.75 -7.87
N LEU A 43 -1.55 -4.72 -7.02
CA LEU A 43 -0.87 -4.75 -5.72
C LEU A 43 -1.72 -5.58 -4.76
N THR A 44 -1.11 -6.62 -4.20
CA THR A 44 -1.77 -7.54 -3.28
C THR A 44 -1.05 -7.56 -1.93
N GLY A 45 -1.64 -8.25 -0.96
CA GLY A 45 -1.07 -8.38 0.37
C GLY A 45 -1.50 -7.27 1.31
N GLU A 46 -0.79 -7.11 2.40
CA GLU A 46 -1.09 -6.09 3.41
C GLU A 46 0.19 -5.36 3.81
N VAL A 47 0.09 -4.04 3.95
CA VAL A 47 1.20 -3.20 4.40
C VAL A 47 0.82 -2.49 5.69
N ASP A 48 1.83 -2.01 6.42
CA ASP A 48 1.61 -1.18 7.60
C ASP A 48 0.88 0.10 7.18
N TYR A 49 0.01 0.62 8.05
CA TYR A 49 -0.74 1.84 7.76
C TYR A 49 0.18 3.05 7.50
N GLU A 50 1.42 3.03 7.96
CA GLU A 50 2.40 4.07 7.70
C GLU A 50 3.03 3.98 6.30
N CYS A 51 2.79 2.90 5.58
CA CYS A 51 3.31 2.73 4.23
C CYS A 51 2.68 3.73 3.26
N ASP A 52 3.53 4.52 2.60
CA ASP A 52 3.08 5.43 1.56
C ASP A 52 3.16 4.70 0.21
N LYS A 53 2.01 4.32 -0.32
CA LYS A 53 1.93 3.61 -1.59
C LYS A 53 2.11 4.52 -2.80
N ASN A 54 1.64 5.75 -2.72
CA ASN A 54 1.70 6.76 -3.77
C ASN A 54 1.51 6.17 -5.18
N PRO A 55 0.30 5.67 -5.52
CA PRO A 55 0.06 5.01 -6.80
C PRO A 55 0.41 5.85 -8.02
N ALA A 56 0.20 7.15 -7.96
CA ALA A 56 0.51 8.05 -9.06
C ALA A 56 2.00 8.04 -9.41
N SER A 57 2.88 8.02 -8.41
CA SER A 57 4.32 7.93 -8.63
C SER A 57 4.71 6.59 -9.25
N ILE A 58 4.06 5.52 -8.83
CA ILE A 58 4.30 4.19 -9.39
C ILE A 58 3.92 4.16 -10.87
N GLU A 59 2.75 4.71 -11.22
CA GLU A 59 2.31 4.77 -12.61
C GLU A 59 3.25 5.59 -13.49
N ILE A 60 3.73 6.72 -12.97
CA ILE A 60 4.68 7.57 -13.68
C ILE A 60 5.98 6.81 -13.99
N GLU A 61 6.46 6.02 -13.04
CA GLU A 61 7.70 5.27 -13.20
C GLU A 61 7.64 4.26 -14.35
N PHE A 62 6.48 3.64 -14.57
CA PHE A 62 6.34 2.56 -15.54
C PHE A 62 5.55 2.93 -16.80
N ARG A 63 4.94 4.11 -16.83
CA ARG A 63 4.00 4.51 -17.88
C ARG A 63 4.56 4.39 -19.30
N ASP A 64 5.82 4.73 -19.48
CA ASP A 64 6.46 4.74 -20.80
C ASP A 64 7.14 3.41 -21.14
N ARG A 65 7.13 2.45 -20.24
CA ARG A 65 7.82 1.17 -20.41
C ARG A 65 7.06 0.21 -21.33
N PHE A 66 5.72 0.29 -21.30
CA PHE A 66 4.85 -0.60 -22.06
C PHE A 66 3.92 0.21 -22.96
N TYR A 67 3.23 -0.47 -23.86
CA TYR A 67 2.23 0.19 -24.71
C TYR A 67 1.18 0.90 -23.86
N ASP A 68 0.70 0.23 -22.80
CA ASP A 68 -0.14 0.83 -21.79
C ASP A 68 0.18 0.18 -20.46
N PHE A 69 0.16 0.97 -19.40
CA PHE A 69 0.42 0.51 -18.05
C PHE A 69 -0.70 0.97 -17.13
N LYS A 70 -1.27 0.02 -16.36
CA LYS A 70 -2.29 0.32 -15.38
C LYS A 70 -1.90 -0.28 -14.03
N LEU A 71 -2.25 0.43 -12.97
CA LEU A 71 -2.01 -0.01 -11.61
C LEU A 71 -3.33 -0.10 -10.88
N LYS A 72 -3.61 -1.26 -10.29
CA LYS A 72 -4.76 -1.47 -9.43
C LYS A 72 -4.27 -1.88 -8.06
N ASP A 73 -4.66 -1.13 -7.04
CA ASP A 73 -4.30 -1.43 -5.66
C ASP A 73 -5.46 -2.18 -5.00
N ILE A 74 -5.29 -3.50 -4.86
CA ILE A 74 -6.22 -4.35 -4.14
C ILE A 74 -5.62 -4.80 -2.79
N SER A 75 -4.47 -4.23 -2.43
CA SER A 75 -3.82 -4.51 -1.14
C SER A 75 -4.55 -3.80 0.00
N GLY A 76 -4.37 -4.31 1.20
CA GLY A 76 -4.95 -3.72 2.40
C GLY A 76 -3.90 -3.14 3.32
N TYR A 77 -4.36 -2.61 4.45
CA TYR A 77 -3.51 -2.13 5.52
C TYR A 77 -3.64 -3.03 6.74
N LYS A 78 -2.51 -3.29 7.38
CA LYS A 78 -2.45 -4.05 8.62
C LYS A 78 -1.90 -3.14 9.71
N VAL A 79 -2.61 -3.09 10.84
CA VAL A 79 -2.17 -2.33 12.00
C VAL A 79 -1.47 -3.26 12.97
N ASP A 80 -0.25 -2.93 13.35
CA ASP A 80 0.46 -3.64 14.41
C ASP A 80 0.04 -3.06 15.76
N TYR A 81 -1.00 -3.63 16.34
CA TYR A 81 -1.54 -3.17 17.62
C TYR A 81 -0.53 -3.32 18.75
N ASP A 82 0.32 -4.34 18.70
CA ASP A 82 1.30 -4.56 19.75
C ASP A 82 2.34 -3.44 19.81
N LYS A 83 2.71 -2.91 18.64
CA LYS A 83 3.64 -1.79 18.53
C LYS A 83 3.12 -0.55 19.25
N TYR A 84 1.81 -0.28 19.17
CA TYR A 84 1.20 0.92 19.72
C TYR A 84 0.59 0.73 21.11
N LYS A 85 0.54 -0.50 21.58
CA LYS A 85 -0.11 -0.85 22.83
C LYS A 85 0.54 -0.19 24.05
N VAL A 86 1.84 0.06 23.98
CA VAL A 86 2.62 0.65 25.08
C VAL A 86 2.97 2.11 24.85
N GLU A 87 2.56 2.70 23.72
CA GLU A 87 2.80 4.13 23.47
C GLU A 87 1.87 4.99 24.31
N GLU A 88 2.43 5.98 24.99
CA GLU A 88 1.69 6.95 25.78
C GLU A 88 1.36 8.22 24.98
N SER A 89 1.58 8.21 23.67
CA SER A 89 1.25 9.33 22.81
C SER A 89 -0.24 9.37 22.48
N LEU A 90 -0.69 10.50 21.96
CA LEU A 90 -2.05 10.65 21.43
C LEU A 90 -2.35 9.59 20.36
N LYS A 91 -1.36 9.25 19.55
CA LYS A 91 -1.44 8.21 18.53
C LYS A 91 -1.73 6.84 19.16
N GLY A 92 -1.01 6.47 20.21
CA GLY A 92 -1.24 5.20 20.92
C GLY A 92 -2.60 5.15 21.57
N GLU A 93 -3.06 6.23 22.19
CA GLU A 93 -4.40 6.30 22.80
C GLU A 93 -5.49 6.15 21.74
N PHE A 94 -5.33 6.80 20.59
CA PHE A 94 -6.29 6.69 19.48
C PHE A 94 -6.43 5.24 19.02
N ILE A 95 -5.32 4.54 18.84
CA ILE A 95 -5.31 3.15 18.38
C ILE A 95 -5.98 2.26 19.43
N ARG A 96 -5.67 2.44 20.70
CA ARG A 96 -6.30 1.64 21.77
C ARG A 96 -7.80 1.86 21.83
N THR A 97 -8.25 3.09 21.64
CA THR A 97 -9.69 3.42 21.65
C THR A 97 -10.41 2.71 20.51
N VAL A 98 -9.86 2.76 19.30
CA VAL A 98 -10.46 2.09 18.14
C VAL A 98 -10.44 0.58 18.31
N GLN A 99 -9.34 0.02 18.80
CA GLN A 99 -9.20 -1.41 19.03
C GLN A 99 -10.25 -1.95 20.01
N GLY A 100 -10.60 -1.16 21.04
CA GLY A 100 -11.60 -1.54 22.02
C GLY A 100 -13.06 -1.38 21.58
N ALA A 101 -13.31 -0.83 20.39
CA ALA A 101 -14.67 -0.64 19.89
C ALA A 101 -15.24 -1.98 19.42
N GLU A 102 -16.29 -2.47 20.11
CA GLU A 102 -16.87 -3.79 19.85
C GLU A 102 -17.78 -3.83 18.63
N ASP A 103 -18.29 -2.69 18.21
CA ASP A 103 -19.25 -2.55 17.10
C ASP A 103 -18.58 -2.38 15.73
N LEU A 104 -17.26 -2.39 15.66
CA LEU A 104 -16.51 -2.23 14.42
C LEU A 104 -15.84 -3.54 14.00
N SER A 105 -15.85 -3.82 12.70
CA SER A 105 -15.08 -4.93 12.14
C SER A 105 -13.59 -4.62 12.18
N ASP A 106 -12.74 -5.64 12.01
CA ASP A 106 -11.29 -5.44 11.96
C ASP A 106 -10.88 -4.58 10.78
N GLU A 107 -11.57 -4.71 9.63
CA GLU A 107 -11.33 -3.88 8.45
C GLU A 107 -11.67 -2.42 8.73
N ASP A 108 -12.82 -2.17 9.37
CA ASP A 108 -13.23 -0.81 9.71
C ASP A 108 -12.28 -0.17 10.70
N LYS A 109 -11.81 -0.92 11.70
CA LYS A 109 -10.81 -0.45 12.66
C LYS A 109 -9.52 -0.04 11.97
N ALA A 110 -9.02 -0.87 11.05
CA ALA A 110 -7.79 -0.58 10.32
C ALA A 110 -7.93 0.68 9.47
N GLU A 111 -9.07 0.86 8.80
CA GLU A 111 -9.33 2.03 7.97
C GLU A 111 -9.40 3.31 8.81
N ILE A 112 -10.10 3.28 9.94
CA ILE A 112 -10.21 4.42 10.85
C ILE A 112 -8.83 4.79 11.39
N ILE A 113 -8.04 3.82 11.80
CA ILE A 113 -6.69 4.05 12.33
C ILE A 113 -5.80 4.66 11.26
N ARG A 114 -5.84 4.15 10.03
CA ARG A 114 -5.06 4.67 8.91
C ARG A 114 -5.34 6.15 8.68
N ILE A 115 -6.62 6.51 8.59
CA ILE A 115 -7.05 7.90 8.34
C ILE A 115 -6.66 8.79 9.51
N GLY A 116 -6.95 8.35 10.74
CA GLY A 116 -6.66 9.13 11.94
C GLY A 116 -5.17 9.37 12.16
N ILE A 117 -4.33 8.36 11.94
CA ILE A 117 -2.89 8.49 12.08
C ILE A 117 -2.32 9.46 11.03
N ARG A 118 -2.77 9.39 9.79
CA ARG A 118 -2.33 10.31 8.75
C ARG A 118 -2.68 11.76 9.10
N THR A 119 -3.87 11.98 9.66
CA THR A 119 -4.29 13.31 10.11
C THR A 119 -3.37 13.82 11.22
N LEU A 120 -3.06 12.98 12.21
CA LEU A 120 -2.17 13.35 13.31
C LEU A 120 -0.75 13.64 12.82
N MET A 121 -0.25 12.83 11.90
CA MET A 121 1.08 13.03 11.32
C MET A 121 1.15 14.30 10.47
N GLY A 122 0.08 14.61 9.74
CA GLY A 122 -0.02 15.86 8.99
C GLY A 122 0.01 17.10 9.88
N GLU A 123 -0.62 17.06 11.03
CA GLU A 123 -0.59 18.13 12.01
C GLU A 123 0.81 18.32 12.60
N GLU A 124 1.52 17.24 12.85
CA GLU A 124 2.88 17.27 13.36
C GLU A 124 3.89 17.79 12.32
N ALA A 125 3.62 17.57 11.04
CA ALA A 125 4.48 18.03 9.95
C ALA A 125 4.41 19.53 9.70
N ASP A 126 3.34 20.18 10.14
CA ASP A 126 3.17 21.61 10.04
C ASP A 126 3.79 22.33 11.24
#